data_e7ad5c019bbd6a43d0fe80cdca8b494e
#
_entry.id   e7ad5c019bbd6a43d0fe80cdca8b494e
#
_cell.length_a   1.000
_cell.length_b   1.000
_cell.length_c   1.000
_cell.angle_alpha   90.00
_cell.angle_beta   90.00
_cell.angle_gamma   90.00
#
_symmetry.space_group_name_H-M   'P 1'
#
loop_
_entity.id
_entity.type
_entity.pdbx_description
1 polymer ?
#
loop_
_entity_poly.entity_id
_entity_poly.type
_entity_poly.pdbx_seq_one_letter_code
_entity_poly.pdbx_strand_id
1 'polypeptide(L)'
;IAGYDCRDTTSIKRGYTPMNREMKAGVKGLRIGLPKEMFGEGLSADVRKAVMNAAKTLERLGATVKEVSIPSLKVALPAYYVLSSAEASSNLARFDGVRYGHRAAEYADLEELYLKSRSEGFGAEVKRRILLGTYTLSAGYFDAYYKKALQVRTLVIRELNAVLKDVDCLLSPVAPTTAYKIGEKTMSPLEMYLGDIDTVPVNIAGIPGLSLPCGLDLSLIHI
;
A
#
# COMPACT_ATOMS: atom_id res chain seq x y z
N ILE A 1 -16.72 -6.21 12.35
CA ILE A 1 -16.26 -4.93 11.80
C ILE A 1 -16.79 -4.65 10.38
N ALA A 2 -17.53 -5.56 9.78
CA ALA A 2 -18.18 -5.30 8.49
C ALA A 2 -19.58 -4.71 8.72
N GLY A 3 -19.93 -3.70 7.93
CA GLY A 3 -21.25 -3.06 7.97
C GLY A 3 -21.16 -1.54 7.84
N TYR A 4 -22.33 -0.92 7.72
CA TYR A 4 -22.43 0.53 7.62
C TYR A 4 -22.25 1.19 8.99
N ASP A 5 -21.35 2.17 9.08
CA ASP A 5 -21.21 3.07 10.22
C ASP A 5 -21.66 4.49 9.82
N CYS A 6 -22.73 4.97 10.45
CA CYS A 6 -23.28 6.31 10.16
C CYS A 6 -22.36 7.46 10.61
N ARG A 7 -21.36 7.18 11.46
CA ARG A 7 -20.37 8.17 11.92
C ARG A 7 -19.15 8.27 11.01
N ASP A 8 -18.98 7.32 10.10
CA ASP A 8 -17.92 7.31 9.10
C ASP A 8 -18.49 7.72 7.72
N THR A 9 -18.17 8.92 7.27
CA THR A 9 -18.64 9.46 5.98
C THR A 9 -18.11 8.68 4.77
N THR A 10 -17.07 7.86 4.93
CA THR A 10 -16.52 6.99 3.89
C THR A 10 -17.21 5.62 3.86
N SER A 11 -18.00 5.27 4.88
CA SER A 11 -18.74 4.02 4.97
C SER A 11 -19.89 4.00 3.97
N ILE A 12 -19.95 2.94 3.17
CA ILE A 12 -21.00 2.77 2.15
C ILE A 12 -22.22 2.12 2.77
N LYS A 13 -23.39 2.73 2.57
CA LYS A 13 -24.68 2.16 3.00
C LYS A 13 -25.06 0.98 2.12
N ARG A 14 -24.49 -0.18 2.42
CA ARG A 14 -24.65 -1.43 1.68
C ARG A 14 -25.06 -2.55 2.62
N GLY A 15 -25.90 -3.46 2.15
CA GLY A 15 -26.23 -4.68 2.88
C GLY A 15 -24.98 -5.56 3.06
N TYR A 16 -24.82 -6.12 4.25
CA TYR A 16 -23.73 -7.06 4.57
C TYR A 16 -24.25 -8.50 4.44
N THR A 17 -23.53 -9.32 3.69
CA THR A 17 -23.80 -10.76 3.62
C THR A 17 -22.80 -11.48 4.52
N PRO A 18 -23.24 -12.23 5.55
CA PRO A 18 -22.35 -12.99 6.41
C PRO A 18 -21.57 -14.04 5.61
N MET A 19 -20.24 -14.01 5.69
CA MET A 19 -19.36 -14.94 4.95
C MET A 19 -19.08 -16.24 5.72
N ASN A 20 -19.71 -16.47 6.88
CA ASN A 20 -19.43 -17.61 7.74
C ASN A 20 -19.63 -18.98 7.07
N ARG A 21 -20.52 -19.06 6.08
CA ARG A 21 -20.77 -20.30 5.33
C ARG A 21 -19.65 -20.56 4.32
N GLU A 22 -19.17 -19.53 3.68
CA GLU A 22 -18.12 -19.62 2.65
C GLU A 22 -16.75 -19.92 3.25
N MET A 23 -16.47 -19.45 4.48
CA MET A 23 -15.26 -19.80 5.22
C MET A 23 -15.07 -21.30 5.44
N LYS A 24 -16.14 -22.09 5.43
CA LYS A 24 -16.09 -23.56 5.60
C LYS A 24 -16.00 -24.33 4.28
N ALA A 25 -16.12 -23.66 3.15
CA ALA A 25 -16.13 -24.30 1.83
C ALA A 25 -14.73 -24.84 1.42
N GLY A 26 -13.66 -24.38 2.08
CA GLY A 26 -12.29 -24.73 1.71
C GLY A 26 -11.84 -24.00 0.44
N VAL A 27 -10.76 -24.51 -0.17
CA VAL A 27 -10.11 -23.86 -1.33
C VAL A 27 -10.19 -24.70 -2.62
N LYS A 28 -10.90 -25.82 -2.59
CA LYS A 28 -11.02 -26.72 -3.75
C LYS A 28 -11.66 -26.00 -4.94
N GLY A 29 -10.95 -26.01 -6.06
CA GLY A 29 -11.40 -25.39 -7.31
C GLY A 29 -11.07 -23.90 -7.43
N LEU A 30 -10.50 -23.25 -6.39
CA LEU A 30 -10.01 -21.86 -6.50
C LEU A 30 -8.82 -21.78 -7.47
N ARG A 31 -8.81 -20.74 -8.30
CA ARG A 31 -7.72 -20.40 -9.22
C ARG A 31 -6.91 -19.27 -8.59
N ILE A 32 -5.65 -19.54 -8.31
CA ILE A 32 -4.73 -18.62 -7.61
C ILE A 32 -3.62 -18.22 -8.57
N GLY A 33 -3.42 -16.91 -8.75
CA GLY A 33 -2.33 -16.35 -9.54
C GLY A 33 -1.14 -15.99 -8.68
N LEU A 34 0.08 -16.35 -9.12
CA LEU A 34 1.35 -15.89 -8.54
C LEU A 34 1.96 -14.83 -9.48
N PRO A 35 1.90 -13.52 -9.14
CA PRO A 35 2.51 -12.49 -9.97
C PRO A 35 4.03 -12.62 -9.95
N LYS A 36 4.65 -13.03 -11.06
CA LYS A 36 6.10 -13.29 -11.12
C LYS A 36 6.94 -12.05 -10.75
N GLU A 37 6.42 -10.87 -11.01
CA GLU A 37 7.08 -9.60 -10.71
C GLU A 37 7.27 -9.35 -9.20
N MET A 38 6.43 -9.96 -8.35
CA MET A 38 6.52 -9.87 -6.88
C MET A 38 7.50 -10.90 -6.28
N PHE A 39 8.01 -11.79 -7.11
CA PHE A 39 9.02 -12.79 -6.72
C PHE A 39 10.39 -12.48 -7.34
N GLY A 40 10.70 -11.20 -7.58
CA GLY A 40 11.94 -10.72 -8.20
C GLY A 40 13.13 -10.61 -7.26
N GLU A 41 14.07 -9.77 -7.65
CA GLU A 41 15.25 -9.41 -6.85
C GLU A 41 14.82 -8.64 -5.59
N GLY A 42 15.58 -8.82 -4.49
CA GLY A 42 15.30 -8.17 -3.20
C GLY A 42 14.39 -8.97 -2.27
N LEU A 43 13.66 -9.97 -2.76
CA LEU A 43 12.87 -10.87 -1.93
C LEU A 43 13.78 -11.88 -1.22
N SER A 44 13.75 -11.92 0.12
CA SER A 44 14.55 -12.86 0.91
C SER A 44 14.18 -14.30 0.60
N ALA A 45 15.17 -15.19 0.72
CA ALA A 45 15.00 -16.63 0.43
C ALA A 45 13.96 -17.28 1.35
N ASP A 46 13.92 -16.86 2.62
CA ASP A 46 12.99 -17.41 3.62
C ASP A 46 11.54 -17.01 3.31
N VAL A 47 11.30 -15.73 2.99
CA VAL A 47 9.97 -15.24 2.59
C VAL A 47 9.51 -15.94 1.31
N ARG A 48 10.39 -16.02 0.29
CA ARG A 48 10.08 -16.76 -0.96
C ARG A 48 9.69 -18.21 -0.66
N LYS A 49 10.47 -18.91 0.15
CA LYS A 49 10.24 -20.30 0.53
C LYS A 49 8.91 -20.48 1.25
N ALA A 50 8.60 -19.61 2.21
CA ALA A 50 7.35 -19.68 2.97
C ALA A 50 6.12 -19.47 2.09
N VAL A 51 6.12 -18.44 1.24
CA VAL A 51 5.01 -18.17 0.32
C VAL A 51 4.85 -19.31 -0.71
N MET A 52 5.94 -19.83 -1.26
CA MET A 52 5.87 -20.98 -2.18
C MET A 52 5.39 -22.25 -1.50
N ASN A 53 5.71 -22.48 -0.22
CA ASN A 53 5.16 -23.59 0.56
C ASN A 53 3.66 -23.41 0.83
N ALA A 54 3.21 -22.18 1.09
CA ALA A 54 1.79 -21.85 1.19
C ALA A 54 1.05 -22.17 -0.12
N ALA A 55 1.62 -21.78 -1.27
CA ALA A 55 1.09 -22.09 -2.59
C ALA A 55 0.93 -23.61 -2.80
N LYS A 56 1.97 -24.40 -2.51
CA LYS A 56 1.93 -25.87 -2.58
C LYS A 56 0.89 -26.49 -1.63
N THR A 57 0.68 -25.87 -0.48
CA THR A 57 -0.35 -26.32 0.46
C THR A 57 -1.76 -26.09 -0.09
N LEU A 58 -2.00 -24.92 -0.70
CA LEU A 58 -3.26 -24.63 -1.38
C LEU A 58 -3.54 -25.59 -2.53
N GLU A 59 -2.50 -25.95 -3.32
CA GLU A 59 -2.63 -26.98 -4.37
C GLU A 59 -3.03 -28.35 -3.79
N ARG A 60 -2.39 -28.79 -2.71
CA ARG A 60 -2.75 -30.05 -2.01
C ARG A 60 -4.18 -30.04 -1.50
N LEU A 61 -4.70 -28.88 -1.16
CA LEU A 61 -6.09 -28.69 -0.72
C LEU A 61 -7.08 -28.56 -1.89
N GLY A 62 -6.59 -28.64 -3.13
CA GLY A 62 -7.41 -28.69 -4.33
C GLY A 62 -7.60 -27.34 -5.07
N ALA A 63 -6.81 -26.32 -4.75
CA ALA A 63 -6.71 -25.12 -5.54
C ALA A 63 -5.83 -25.36 -6.79
N THR A 64 -5.99 -24.52 -7.81
CA THR A 64 -5.09 -24.46 -8.96
C THR A 64 -4.23 -23.21 -8.84
N VAL A 65 -2.91 -23.39 -8.76
CA VAL A 65 -1.97 -22.28 -8.69
C VAL A 65 -1.25 -22.12 -10.02
N LYS A 66 -1.20 -20.90 -10.56
CA LYS A 66 -0.49 -20.60 -11.81
C LYS A 66 0.29 -19.30 -11.72
N GLU A 67 1.43 -19.25 -12.39
CA GLU A 67 2.16 -18.00 -12.58
C GLU A 67 1.39 -17.05 -13.49
N VAL A 68 1.35 -15.78 -13.14
CA VAL A 68 0.76 -14.70 -13.92
C VAL A 68 1.75 -13.55 -14.08
N SER A 69 1.59 -12.71 -15.09
CA SER A 69 2.46 -11.56 -15.33
C SER A 69 1.67 -10.26 -15.29
N ILE A 70 2.18 -9.29 -14.54
CA ILE A 70 1.60 -7.94 -14.38
C ILE A 70 2.77 -6.96 -14.49
N PRO A 71 3.29 -6.68 -15.70
CA PRO A 71 4.53 -5.94 -15.90
C PRO A 71 4.55 -4.54 -15.27
N SER A 72 3.39 -3.88 -15.17
CA SER A 72 3.26 -2.54 -14.58
C SER A 72 3.57 -2.48 -13.08
N LEU A 73 3.62 -3.62 -12.37
CA LEU A 73 3.99 -3.66 -10.95
C LEU A 73 5.40 -3.09 -10.72
N LYS A 74 6.31 -3.23 -11.68
CA LYS A 74 7.68 -2.68 -11.61
C LYS A 74 7.74 -1.16 -11.43
N VAL A 75 6.71 -0.45 -11.88
CA VAL A 75 6.62 1.02 -11.80
C VAL A 75 5.54 1.51 -10.85
N ALA A 76 4.89 0.59 -10.12
CA ALA A 76 3.83 0.93 -9.18
C ALA A 76 4.35 1.73 -7.98
N LEU A 77 5.48 1.34 -7.41
CA LEU A 77 6.07 1.99 -6.23
C LEU A 77 6.39 3.48 -6.47
N PRO A 78 7.18 3.88 -7.48
CA PRO A 78 7.42 5.30 -7.74
C PRO A 78 6.14 6.08 -8.06
N ALA A 79 5.19 5.49 -8.80
CA ALA A 79 3.92 6.14 -9.06
C ALA A 79 3.11 6.38 -7.79
N TYR A 80 3.09 5.43 -6.86
CA TYR A 80 2.44 5.57 -5.56
C TYR A 80 3.02 6.74 -4.77
N TYR A 81 4.35 6.87 -4.67
CA TYR A 81 4.95 7.97 -3.89
C TYR A 81 4.67 9.34 -4.48
N VAL A 82 4.58 9.45 -5.79
CA VAL A 82 4.14 10.69 -6.44
C VAL A 82 2.68 11.00 -6.07
N LEU A 83 1.78 10.04 -6.25
CA LEU A 83 0.35 10.24 -6.00
C LEU A 83 0.04 10.48 -4.52
N SER A 84 0.59 9.66 -3.63
CA SER A 84 0.34 9.78 -2.19
C SER A 84 0.90 11.07 -1.62
N SER A 85 2.07 11.53 -2.09
CA SER A 85 2.63 12.81 -1.68
C SER A 85 1.82 13.99 -2.20
N ALA A 86 1.34 13.93 -3.44
CA ALA A 86 0.46 14.94 -4.03
C ALA A 86 -0.86 15.06 -3.23
N GLU A 87 -1.49 13.93 -2.91
CA GLU A 87 -2.69 13.91 -2.07
C GLU A 87 -2.41 14.39 -0.64
N ALA A 88 -1.29 13.97 -0.03
CA ALA A 88 -0.90 14.42 1.29
C ALA A 88 -0.73 15.94 1.35
N SER A 89 -0.04 16.54 0.38
CA SER A 89 0.14 18.00 0.33
C SER A 89 -1.19 18.75 0.27
N SER A 90 -2.13 18.28 -0.54
CA SER A 90 -3.47 18.87 -0.67
C SER A 90 -4.33 18.65 0.58
N ASN A 91 -4.37 17.42 1.09
CA ASN A 91 -5.23 17.07 2.22
C ASN A 91 -4.75 17.67 3.53
N LEU A 92 -3.43 17.76 3.74
CA LEU A 92 -2.85 18.33 4.96
C LEU A 92 -2.77 19.86 4.94
N ALA A 93 -3.12 20.52 3.84
CA ALA A 93 -3.22 21.98 3.77
C ALA A 93 -4.22 22.55 4.78
N ARG A 94 -5.28 21.80 5.10
CA ARG A 94 -6.31 22.21 6.05
C ARG A 94 -5.87 22.28 7.52
N PHE A 95 -4.75 21.62 7.86
CA PHE A 95 -4.22 21.61 9.24
C PHE A 95 -3.33 22.83 9.44
N ASP A 96 -3.95 23.95 9.71
CA ASP A 96 -3.33 25.28 9.79
C ASP A 96 -3.24 25.84 11.23
N GLY A 97 -3.76 25.11 12.22
CA GLY A 97 -3.81 25.54 13.61
C GLY A 97 -4.97 26.48 13.93
N VAL A 98 -5.83 26.83 12.95
CA VAL A 98 -7.02 27.66 13.16
C VAL A 98 -8.25 26.80 13.38
N ARG A 99 -8.55 25.90 12.43
CA ARG A 99 -9.73 25.00 12.50
C ARG A 99 -9.35 23.59 12.93
N TYR A 100 -8.17 23.11 12.51
CA TYR A 100 -7.75 21.73 12.70
C TYR A 100 -6.27 21.65 13.09
N GLY A 101 -5.95 20.56 13.79
CA GLY A 101 -4.59 20.18 14.12
C GLY A 101 -3.99 20.97 15.29
N HIS A 102 -2.67 20.86 15.40
CA HIS A 102 -1.89 21.57 16.40
C HIS A 102 -1.93 23.08 16.15
N ARG A 103 -2.07 23.85 17.24
CA ARG A 103 -1.95 25.32 17.22
C ARG A 103 -0.78 25.72 18.10
N ALA A 104 0.12 26.52 17.56
CA ALA A 104 1.22 27.10 18.32
C ALA A 104 0.69 27.97 19.50
N ALA A 105 1.34 27.82 20.64
CA ALA A 105 0.92 28.56 21.86
C ALA A 105 1.23 30.05 21.78
N GLU A 106 2.34 30.40 21.13
CA GLU A 106 2.85 31.78 21.04
C GLU A 106 3.15 32.16 19.59
N TYR A 107 2.59 33.25 19.14
CA TYR A 107 2.81 33.83 17.80
C TYR A 107 2.54 35.34 17.83
N ALA A 108 3.25 36.12 17.04
CA ALA A 108 3.12 37.57 16.96
C ALA A 108 2.00 37.99 15.99
N ASP A 109 1.83 37.24 14.86
CA ASP A 109 0.87 37.53 13.83
C ASP A 109 0.30 36.25 13.17
N LEU A 110 -0.55 36.41 12.17
CA LEU A 110 -1.21 35.29 11.48
C LEU A 110 -0.21 34.42 10.66
N GLU A 111 0.79 35.05 10.08
CA GLU A 111 1.81 34.30 9.31
C GLU A 111 2.63 33.43 10.24
N GLU A 112 3.07 33.98 11.37
CA GLU A 112 3.81 33.23 12.37
C GLU A 112 2.97 32.10 12.99
N LEU A 113 1.66 32.33 13.21
CA LEU A 113 0.73 31.29 13.65
C LEU A 113 0.77 30.08 12.69
N TYR A 114 0.63 30.31 11.40
CA TYR A 114 0.67 29.23 10.39
C TYR A 114 2.02 28.55 10.36
N LEU A 115 3.10 29.30 10.30
CA LEU A 115 4.45 28.75 10.24
C LEU A 115 4.78 27.88 11.46
N LYS A 116 4.54 28.39 12.66
CA LYS A 116 4.82 27.66 13.91
C LYS A 116 3.90 26.44 14.05
N SER A 117 2.58 26.59 13.87
CA SER A 117 1.64 25.49 14.02
C SER A 117 1.97 24.32 13.10
N ARG A 118 2.29 24.59 11.85
CA ARG A 118 2.65 23.54 10.88
C ARG A 118 4.05 23.00 11.14
N SER A 119 4.98 23.85 11.57
CA SER A 119 6.35 23.45 11.90
C SER A 119 6.44 22.53 13.12
N GLU A 120 5.66 22.81 14.14
CA GLU A 120 5.57 22.03 15.37
C GLU A 120 4.69 20.78 15.21
N GLY A 121 3.56 20.92 14.49
CA GLY A 121 2.55 19.89 14.37
C GLY A 121 2.88 18.76 13.40
N PHE A 122 3.77 18.97 12.41
CA PHE A 122 4.15 17.96 11.45
C PHE A 122 5.57 17.42 11.70
N GLY A 123 5.69 16.10 11.79
CA GLY A 123 6.97 15.41 11.82
C GLY A 123 7.77 15.55 10.51
N ALA A 124 9.05 15.19 10.55
CA ALA A 124 9.97 15.37 9.42
C ALA A 124 9.51 14.64 8.13
N GLU A 125 9.02 13.42 8.25
CA GLU A 125 8.54 12.64 7.10
C GLU A 125 7.29 13.25 6.46
N VAL A 126 6.36 13.74 7.26
CA VAL A 126 5.14 14.42 6.76
C VAL A 126 5.53 15.70 6.01
N LYS A 127 6.45 16.49 6.56
CA LYS A 127 6.97 17.69 5.88
C LYS A 127 7.62 17.37 4.54
N ARG A 128 8.42 16.29 4.48
CA ARG A 128 9.04 15.79 3.23
C ARG A 128 7.98 15.45 2.20
N ARG A 129 6.94 14.72 2.57
CA ARG A 129 5.83 14.35 1.67
C ARG A 129 5.03 15.56 1.19
N ILE A 130 4.78 16.54 2.07
CA ILE A 130 4.11 17.80 1.69
C ILE A 130 4.96 18.54 0.64
N LEU A 131 6.27 18.69 0.87
CA LEU A 131 7.17 19.36 -0.07
C LEU A 131 7.23 18.63 -1.41
N LEU A 132 7.39 17.31 -1.41
CA LEU A 132 7.40 16.49 -2.61
C LEU A 132 6.08 16.59 -3.38
N GLY A 133 4.96 16.54 -2.67
CA GLY A 133 3.63 16.68 -3.27
C GLY A 133 3.41 18.06 -3.89
N THR A 134 3.81 19.12 -3.20
CA THR A 134 3.75 20.49 -3.72
C THR A 134 4.60 20.63 -4.98
N TYR A 135 5.80 20.04 -5.00
CA TYR A 135 6.67 20.05 -6.16
C TYR A 135 6.03 19.32 -7.36
N THR A 136 5.52 18.11 -7.14
CA THR A 136 4.92 17.31 -8.23
C THR A 136 3.61 17.90 -8.78
N LEU A 137 2.92 18.75 -8.01
CA LEU A 137 1.72 19.46 -8.45
C LEU A 137 2.00 20.84 -9.03
N SER A 138 3.23 21.34 -8.95
CA SER A 138 3.58 22.68 -9.44
C SER A 138 3.58 22.76 -10.97
N ALA A 139 3.42 23.97 -11.48
CA ALA A 139 3.46 24.26 -12.92
C ALA A 139 4.79 23.78 -13.54
N GLY A 140 4.72 23.09 -14.67
CA GLY A 140 5.88 22.49 -15.34
C GLY A 140 6.25 21.07 -14.88
N TYR A 141 5.87 20.66 -13.67
CA TYR A 141 6.14 19.31 -13.16
C TYR A 141 4.90 18.42 -13.12
N PHE A 142 3.70 19.01 -13.13
CA PHE A 142 2.43 18.29 -13.09
C PHE A 142 2.31 17.25 -14.22
N ASP A 143 2.56 17.62 -15.46
CA ASP A 143 2.51 16.70 -16.60
C ASP A 143 3.63 15.67 -16.58
N ALA A 144 4.81 16.06 -16.12
CA ALA A 144 5.98 15.19 -16.09
C ALA A 144 5.91 14.11 -15.01
N TYR A 145 5.28 14.37 -13.88
CA TYR A 145 5.23 13.46 -12.73
C TYR A 145 3.82 13.02 -12.39
N TYR A 146 2.95 13.94 -11.97
CA TYR A 146 1.63 13.58 -11.45
C TYR A 146 0.75 12.90 -12.51
N LYS A 147 0.66 13.48 -13.70
CA LYS A 147 -0.11 12.92 -14.81
C LYS A 147 0.43 11.56 -15.27
N LYS A 148 1.75 11.40 -15.33
CA LYS A 148 2.37 10.09 -15.62
C LYS A 148 2.06 9.05 -14.54
N ALA A 149 2.10 9.44 -13.27
CA ALA A 149 1.75 8.54 -12.18
C ALA A 149 0.27 8.09 -12.25
N LEU A 150 -0.67 8.98 -12.66
CA LEU A 150 -2.07 8.62 -12.93
C LEU A 150 -2.19 7.64 -14.12
N GLN A 151 -1.38 7.80 -15.16
CA GLN A 151 -1.34 6.86 -16.29
C GLN A 151 -0.83 5.49 -15.85
N VAL A 152 0.22 5.44 -15.04
CA VAL A 152 0.73 4.18 -14.45
C VAL A 152 -0.34 3.53 -13.57
N ARG A 153 -1.02 4.29 -12.71
CA ARG A 153 -2.16 3.78 -11.93
C ARG A 153 -3.21 3.12 -12.82
N THR A 154 -3.59 3.78 -13.90
CA THR A 154 -4.56 3.24 -14.85
C THR A 154 -4.09 1.94 -15.49
N LEU A 155 -2.80 1.84 -15.82
CA LEU A 155 -2.21 0.64 -16.39
C LEU A 155 -2.22 -0.52 -15.39
N VAL A 156 -1.79 -0.28 -14.14
CA VAL A 156 -1.83 -1.26 -13.04
C VAL A 156 -3.25 -1.78 -12.84
N ILE A 157 -4.24 -0.89 -12.77
CA ILE A 157 -5.65 -1.28 -12.62
C ILE A 157 -6.11 -2.18 -13.78
N ARG A 158 -5.76 -1.83 -15.01
CA ARG A 158 -6.16 -2.61 -16.21
C ARG A 158 -5.52 -3.99 -16.23
N GLU A 159 -4.23 -4.09 -15.94
CA GLU A 159 -3.50 -5.37 -15.94
C GLU A 159 -3.99 -6.28 -14.81
N LEU A 160 -4.16 -5.75 -13.59
CA LEU A 160 -4.73 -6.51 -12.46
C LEU A 160 -6.15 -7.02 -12.77
N ASN A 161 -7.02 -6.16 -13.30
CA ASN A 161 -8.37 -6.56 -13.68
C ASN A 161 -8.38 -7.57 -14.82
N ALA A 162 -7.42 -7.55 -15.73
CA ALA A 162 -7.30 -8.55 -16.79
C ALA A 162 -6.93 -9.92 -16.20
N VAL A 163 -5.95 -9.96 -15.30
CA VAL A 163 -5.52 -11.20 -14.63
C VAL A 163 -6.64 -11.76 -13.74
N LEU A 164 -7.35 -10.91 -13.00
CA LEU A 164 -8.45 -11.31 -12.11
C LEU A 164 -9.70 -11.85 -12.83
N LYS A 165 -9.75 -11.81 -14.17
CA LYS A 165 -10.77 -12.57 -14.94
C LYS A 165 -10.44 -14.06 -15.01
N ASP A 166 -9.15 -14.39 -14.97
CA ASP A 166 -8.63 -15.73 -15.13
C ASP A 166 -8.30 -16.44 -13.81
N VAL A 167 -8.23 -15.69 -12.72
CA VAL A 167 -7.95 -16.17 -11.35
C VAL A 167 -8.92 -15.54 -10.36
N ASP A 168 -9.18 -16.26 -9.28
CA ASP A 168 -10.12 -15.82 -8.25
C ASP A 168 -9.44 -14.94 -7.20
N CYS A 169 -8.12 -15.13 -6.99
CA CYS A 169 -7.27 -14.29 -6.15
C CYS A 169 -5.80 -14.35 -6.59
N LEU A 170 -5.00 -13.41 -6.05
CA LEU A 170 -3.56 -13.40 -6.19
C LEU A 170 -2.91 -13.77 -4.86
N LEU A 171 -1.81 -14.49 -4.91
CA LEU A 171 -0.95 -14.80 -3.77
C LEU A 171 0.42 -14.17 -4.00
N SER A 172 0.88 -13.39 -3.04
CA SER A 172 2.17 -12.70 -3.10
C SER A 172 2.78 -12.57 -1.71
N PRO A 173 4.09 -12.27 -1.61
CA PRO A 173 4.66 -11.74 -0.38
C PRO A 173 3.94 -10.46 0.04
N VAL A 174 3.97 -10.12 1.33
CA VAL A 174 3.49 -8.84 1.86
C VAL A 174 4.64 -7.85 1.99
N ALA A 175 5.82 -8.35 2.34
CA ALA A 175 7.06 -7.58 2.43
C ALA A 175 8.24 -8.42 1.93
N PRO A 176 9.30 -7.79 1.41
CA PRO A 176 10.46 -8.52 0.88
C PRO A 176 11.30 -9.23 1.96
N THR A 177 11.19 -8.80 3.21
CA THR A 177 11.92 -9.36 4.36
C THR A 177 11.00 -9.53 5.56
N THR A 178 11.43 -10.32 6.55
CA THR A 178 10.83 -10.33 7.88
C THR A 178 11.05 -9.00 8.61
N ALA A 179 10.47 -8.85 9.80
CA ALA A 179 10.61 -7.64 10.59
C ALA A 179 12.10 -7.34 10.88
N TYR A 180 12.46 -6.09 10.74
CA TYR A 180 13.80 -5.58 11.06
C TYR A 180 13.87 -5.06 12.50
N LYS A 181 15.08 -4.89 13.03
CA LYS A 181 15.28 -4.38 14.39
C LYS A 181 14.84 -2.90 14.51
N ILE A 182 14.38 -2.53 15.67
CA ILE A 182 14.01 -1.13 15.95
C ILE A 182 15.22 -0.23 15.70
N GLY A 183 15.04 0.80 14.86
CA GLY A 183 16.08 1.75 14.48
C GLY A 183 16.97 1.33 13.31
N GLU A 184 16.89 0.10 12.82
CA GLU A 184 17.79 -0.42 11.76
C GLU A 184 17.64 0.31 10.42
N LYS A 185 16.42 0.67 10.01
CA LYS A 185 16.14 1.32 8.70
C LYS A 185 15.87 2.82 8.78
N THR A 186 16.08 3.45 9.93
CA THR A 186 15.79 4.88 10.11
C THR A 186 16.73 5.81 9.35
N MET A 187 17.90 5.34 8.92
CA MET A 187 18.92 6.11 8.23
C MET A 187 18.73 6.20 6.70
N SER A 188 17.92 5.31 6.11
CA SER A 188 17.69 5.25 4.66
C SER A 188 16.19 5.26 4.33
N PRO A 189 15.62 6.43 3.98
CA PRO A 189 14.23 6.50 3.52
C PRO A 189 13.93 5.60 2.32
N LEU A 190 14.89 5.42 1.42
CA LEU A 190 14.73 4.58 0.24
C LEU A 190 14.54 3.09 0.60
N GLU A 191 15.30 2.59 1.57
CA GLU A 191 15.17 1.20 2.04
C GLU A 191 13.82 0.97 2.74
N MET A 192 13.34 1.96 3.49
CA MET A 192 12.00 1.91 4.07
C MET A 192 10.91 1.85 2.99
N TYR A 193 11.05 2.67 1.95
CA TYR A 193 10.09 2.71 0.86
C TYR A 193 10.06 1.41 0.04
N LEU A 194 11.20 0.76 -0.15
CA LEU A 194 11.26 -0.55 -0.81
C LEU A 194 10.53 -1.65 -0.04
N GLY A 195 10.35 -1.49 1.27
CA GLY A 195 9.52 -2.39 2.07
C GLY A 195 8.05 -2.44 1.66
N ASP A 196 7.54 -1.41 0.99
CA ASP A 196 6.13 -1.29 0.57
C ASP A 196 5.87 -1.87 -0.84
N ILE A 197 6.89 -2.42 -1.51
CA ILE A 197 6.82 -2.79 -2.93
C ILE A 197 5.69 -3.78 -3.25
N ASP A 198 5.38 -4.69 -2.33
CA ASP A 198 4.39 -5.73 -2.52
C ASP A 198 2.97 -5.29 -2.13
N THR A 199 2.82 -4.28 -1.25
CA THR A 199 1.52 -3.78 -0.80
C THR A 199 0.99 -2.60 -1.62
N VAL A 200 1.88 -1.79 -2.18
CA VAL A 200 1.55 -0.61 -2.99
C VAL A 200 0.65 -0.92 -4.19
N PRO A 201 0.85 -2.00 -4.96
CA PRO A 201 -0.01 -2.30 -6.10
C PRO A 201 -1.49 -2.46 -5.73
N VAL A 202 -1.77 -3.08 -4.59
CA VAL A 202 -3.13 -3.28 -4.07
C VAL A 202 -3.78 -1.93 -3.75
N ASN A 203 -3.00 -1.02 -3.11
CA ASN A 203 -3.44 0.34 -2.79
C ASN A 203 -3.70 1.18 -4.05
N ILE A 204 -2.80 1.15 -5.03
CA ILE A 204 -2.96 1.88 -6.30
C ILE A 204 -4.18 1.40 -7.06
N ALA A 205 -4.39 0.08 -7.10
CA ALA A 205 -5.50 -0.52 -7.83
C ALA A 205 -6.85 -0.37 -7.12
N GLY A 206 -6.86 -0.17 -5.80
CA GLY A 206 -8.08 -0.09 -5.00
C GLY A 206 -8.80 -1.43 -4.88
N ILE A 207 -8.05 -2.53 -4.87
CA ILE A 207 -8.58 -3.89 -4.68
C ILE A 207 -8.43 -4.32 -3.21
N PRO A 208 -9.29 -5.21 -2.70
CA PRO A 208 -9.13 -5.74 -1.35
C PRO A 208 -7.87 -6.60 -1.20
N GLY A 209 -7.28 -6.57 0.00
CA GLY A 209 -6.14 -7.40 0.37
C GLY A 209 -6.31 -8.00 1.76
N LEU A 210 -5.69 -9.16 1.96
CA LEU A 210 -5.64 -9.86 3.23
C LEU A 210 -4.20 -10.34 3.48
N SER A 211 -3.67 -10.04 4.66
CA SER A 211 -2.36 -10.55 5.10
C SER A 211 -2.56 -11.66 6.12
N LEU A 212 -1.87 -12.76 5.91
CA LEU A 212 -1.90 -13.95 6.75
C LEU A 212 -0.48 -14.43 7.02
N PRO A 213 -0.14 -14.86 8.26
CA PRO A 213 1.12 -15.54 8.51
C PRO A 213 1.21 -16.86 7.72
N CYS A 214 2.35 -17.12 7.08
CA CYS A 214 2.54 -18.34 6.31
C CYS A 214 3.81 -19.12 6.69
N GLY A 215 4.59 -18.63 7.67
CA GLY A 215 5.77 -19.29 8.15
C GLY A 215 6.55 -18.47 9.17
N LEU A 216 7.72 -18.98 9.50
CA LEU A 216 8.70 -18.31 10.35
C LEU A 216 10.05 -18.35 9.61
N ASP A 217 10.85 -17.30 9.78
CA ASP A 217 12.26 -17.32 9.36
C ASP A 217 13.15 -18.10 10.36
N LEU A 218 14.44 -18.16 10.10
CA LEU A 218 15.42 -18.84 10.99
C LEU A 218 15.53 -18.18 12.37
N SER A 219 15.13 -16.93 12.51
CA SER A 219 15.09 -16.19 13.79
C SER A 219 13.75 -16.30 14.50
N LEU A 220 12.85 -17.15 14.00
CA LEU A 220 11.48 -17.34 14.47
C LEU A 220 10.61 -16.06 14.36
N ILE A 221 10.94 -15.20 13.41
CA ILE A 221 10.11 -14.02 13.05
C ILE A 221 9.06 -14.47 12.02
N HIS A 222 7.82 -14.02 12.18
CA HIS A 222 6.71 -14.39 11.30
C HIS A 222 6.89 -13.85 9.87
N ILE A 223 6.54 -14.68 8.92
CA ILE A 223 6.48 -14.37 7.48
C ILE A 223 5.02 -14.30 7.06
#